data_8f7b3ee81d7b9bc00491eac5d2f69a09
#
_entry.id   8f7b3ee81d7b9bc00491eac5d2f69a09
#
_cell.length_a   1.000
_cell.length_b   1.000
_cell.length_c   1.000
_cell.angle_alpha   90.00
_cell.angle_beta   90.00
_cell.angle_gamma   90.00
#
_symmetry.space_group_name_H-M   'P 1'
#
loop_
_entity.id
_entity.type
_entity.pdbx_description
1 polymer ?
#
loop_
_entity_poly.entity_id
_entity_poly.type
_entity_poly.pdbx_seq_one_letter_code
_entity_poly.pdbx_strand_id
1 'polypeptide(L)'
;TRRSSDLANAAPIKYEIDKDSDALFVDRFMGTAMFYPANYGYVPNTLSEDGDPLDVLVVTPHPVEPGSVIRCRPVGKLNMEDDGGIDAKLIAVPHDKLTPIYKDVKEYTDLPPLLIQQVEHFFAHYKDLEPGKWVKLTGWEGAEVAKAEVLKAIEAAK
;
A
#
# COMPACT_ATOMS: atom_id res chain seq x y z
N THR A 1 -8.53 1.97 -6.31
CA THR A 1 -7.15 2.05 -5.83
C THR A 1 -6.24 2.44 -6.97
N ARG A 2 -5.44 3.48 -6.78
CA ARG A 2 -4.39 3.90 -7.71
C ARG A 2 -3.02 3.47 -7.20
N ARG A 3 -2.06 3.36 -8.10
CA ARG A 3 -0.73 2.84 -7.83
C ARG A 3 0.34 3.88 -8.12
N SER A 4 1.40 3.83 -7.35
CA SER A 4 2.51 4.75 -7.48
C SER A 4 3.84 4.09 -7.84
N SER A 5 3.94 2.77 -7.86
CA SER A 5 5.21 2.12 -8.17
C SER A 5 5.06 0.98 -9.17
N ASP A 6 6.10 0.75 -9.92
CA ASP A 6 6.25 -0.37 -10.84
C ASP A 6 7.42 -1.24 -10.39
N LEU A 7 7.15 -2.50 -10.11
CA LEU A 7 8.17 -3.46 -9.70
C LEU A 7 9.07 -3.91 -10.86
N ALA A 8 8.60 -3.78 -12.10
CA ALA A 8 9.34 -4.27 -13.27
C ALA A 8 10.59 -3.45 -13.60
N ASN A 9 10.60 -2.17 -13.27
CA ASN A 9 11.68 -1.26 -13.63
C ASN A 9 12.72 -1.02 -12.53
N ALA A 10 12.62 -1.78 -11.45
CA ALA A 10 13.69 -1.93 -10.47
C ALA A 10 14.24 -0.61 -9.87
N ALA A 11 13.46 0.47 -9.87
CA ALA A 11 13.91 1.72 -9.28
C ALA A 11 13.07 2.05 -8.04
N PRO A 12 13.69 2.43 -6.91
CA PRO A 12 12.99 2.88 -5.73
C PRO A 12 12.49 4.32 -5.92
N ILE A 13 11.51 4.48 -6.82
CA ILE A 13 10.91 5.77 -7.13
C ILE A 13 9.52 5.82 -6.52
N LYS A 14 9.23 6.86 -5.74
CA LYS A 14 7.88 7.16 -5.28
C LYS A 14 7.20 8.09 -6.30
N TYR A 15 6.08 7.64 -6.83
CA TYR A 15 5.21 8.44 -7.68
C TYR A 15 4.00 8.92 -6.88
N GLU A 16 3.52 10.12 -7.18
CA GLU A 16 2.29 10.67 -6.65
C GLU A 16 1.43 11.25 -7.76
N ILE A 17 0.12 11.31 -7.50
CA ILE A 17 -0.81 12.02 -8.37
C ILE A 17 -1.14 13.35 -7.71
N ASP A 18 -0.81 14.43 -8.40
CA ASP A 18 -1.21 15.76 -7.99
C ASP A 18 -2.74 15.90 -8.00
N LYS A 19 -3.30 16.32 -6.86
CA LYS A 19 -4.74 16.39 -6.66
C LYS A 19 -5.41 17.48 -7.53
N ASP A 20 -4.66 18.51 -7.91
CA ASP A 20 -5.19 19.64 -8.66
C ASP A 20 -5.16 19.43 -10.18
N SER A 21 -4.11 18.79 -10.69
CA SER A 21 -3.89 18.59 -12.12
C SER A 21 -4.15 17.16 -12.61
N ASP A 22 -4.35 16.22 -11.69
CA ASP A 22 -4.45 14.78 -11.96
C ASP A 22 -3.19 14.19 -12.66
N ALA A 23 -2.09 14.94 -12.65
CA ALA A 23 -0.84 14.53 -13.25
C ALA A 23 -0.08 13.54 -12.35
N LEU A 24 0.50 12.51 -12.95
CA LEU A 24 1.44 11.63 -12.28
C LEU A 24 2.84 12.26 -12.32
N PHE A 25 3.45 12.44 -11.16
CA PHE A 25 4.82 12.98 -11.08
C PHE A 25 5.68 12.16 -10.11
N VAL A 26 6.98 12.36 -10.23
CA VAL A 26 7.95 11.77 -9.30
C VAL A 26 7.98 12.62 -8.04
N ASP A 27 7.51 12.03 -6.93
CA ASP A 27 7.63 12.68 -5.62
C ASP A 27 9.08 12.69 -5.15
N ARG A 28 9.72 11.53 -5.14
CA ARG A 28 11.13 11.39 -4.77
C ARG A 28 11.74 10.09 -5.25
N PHE A 29 13.07 10.10 -5.34
CA PHE A 29 13.88 8.89 -5.38
C PHE A 29 14.13 8.46 -3.93
N MET A 30 13.79 7.22 -3.60
CA MET A 30 13.96 6.72 -2.24
C MET A 30 15.43 6.49 -1.93
N GLY A 31 15.84 6.75 -0.69
CA GLY A 31 17.20 6.52 -0.23
C GLY A 31 17.57 5.03 -0.09
N THR A 32 16.56 4.18 0.10
CA THR A 32 16.78 2.73 0.20
C THR A 32 17.03 2.09 -1.17
N ALA A 33 17.82 1.01 -1.19
CA ALA A 33 17.99 0.15 -2.37
C ALA A 33 16.90 -0.94 -2.49
N MET A 34 15.98 -1.02 -1.53
CA MET A 34 14.87 -1.97 -1.57
C MET A 34 13.78 -1.51 -2.54
N PHE A 35 13.05 -2.48 -3.10
CA PHE A 35 11.87 -2.24 -3.94
C PHE A 35 10.59 -2.44 -3.13
N TYR A 36 9.51 -1.76 -3.52
CA TYR A 36 8.20 -2.09 -3.00
C TYR A 36 7.87 -3.56 -3.27
N PRO A 37 7.49 -4.34 -2.24
CA PRO A 37 7.24 -5.78 -2.42
C PRO A 37 5.94 -6.10 -3.16
N ALA A 38 5.09 -5.11 -3.38
CA ALA A 38 3.84 -5.18 -4.14
C ALA A 38 3.53 -3.82 -4.75
N ASN A 39 2.44 -3.73 -5.50
CA ASN A 39 2.05 -2.46 -6.12
C ASN A 39 1.52 -1.49 -5.06
N TYR A 40 2.26 -0.45 -4.79
CA TYR A 40 1.89 0.58 -3.83
C TYR A 40 0.97 1.63 -4.45
N GLY A 41 -0.04 2.04 -3.72
CA GLY A 41 -0.98 3.07 -4.14
C GLY A 41 -1.92 3.47 -3.01
N TYR A 42 -3.02 4.13 -3.34
CA TYR A 42 -4.00 4.58 -2.36
C TYR A 42 -5.43 4.27 -2.80
N VAL A 43 -6.35 4.31 -1.85
CA VAL A 43 -7.79 4.17 -2.10
C VAL A 43 -8.38 5.55 -2.34
N PRO A 44 -8.93 5.84 -3.54
CA PRO A 44 -9.53 7.15 -3.82
C PRO A 44 -10.72 7.44 -2.93
N ASN A 45 -10.98 8.72 -2.64
CA ASN A 45 -12.08 9.20 -1.82
C ASN A 45 -12.06 8.60 -0.40
N THR A 46 -10.90 8.50 0.19
CA THR A 46 -10.67 8.12 1.58
C THR A 46 -9.79 9.16 2.27
N LEU A 47 -9.91 9.25 3.58
CA LEU A 47 -9.07 10.08 4.43
C LEU A 47 -8.61 9.25 5.62
N SER A 48 -7.29 9.11 5.77
CA SER A 48 -6.63 8.43 6.89
C SER A 48 -6.29 9.41 8.01
N GLU A 49 -5.79 8.89 9.13
CA GLU A 49 -5.51 9.71 10.33
C GLU A 49 -4.32 10.69 10.15
N ASP A 50 -3.44 10.41 9.19
CA ASP A 50 -2.35 11.29 8.78
C ASP A 50 -2.76 12.45 7.85
N GLY A 51 -4.04 12.48 7.44
CA GLY A 51 -4.59 13.50 6.54
C GLY A 51 -4.47 13.17 5.05
N ASP A 52 -3.91 12.01 4.72
CA ASP A 52 -3.77 11.51 3.34
C ASP A 52 -4.79 10.41 3.02
N PRO A 53 -5.01 10.08 1.74
CA PRO A 53 -5.79 8.91 1.36
C PRO A 53 -5.19 7.62 1.91
N LEU A 54 -6.04 6.65 2.24
CA LEU A 54 -5.63 5.37 2.80
C LEU A 54 -4.73 4.58 1.84
N ASP A 55 -3.53 4.27 2.28
CA ASP A 55 -2.52 3.54 1.50
C ASP A 55 -2.82 2.05 1.37
N VAL A 56 -2.46 1.48 0.23
CA VAL A 56 -2.67 0.05 -0.05
C VAL A 56 -1.55 -0.55 -0.89
N LEU A 57 -1.13 -1.77 -0.51
CA LEU A 57 -0.34 -2.64 -1.36
C LEU A 57 -1.25 -3.64 -2.04
N VAL A 58 -1.22 -3.71 -3.37
CA VAL A 58 -1.99 -4.67 -4.15
C VAL A 58 -1.04 -5.73 -4.70
N VAL A 59 -1.22 -6.95 -4.23
CA VAL A 59 -0.47 -8.12 -4.71
C VAL A 59 -1.06 -8.55 -6.05
N THR A 60 -0.25 -8.59 -7.09
CA THR A 60 -0.66 -8.98 -8.46
C THR A 60 0.33 -9.95 -9.07
N PRO A 61 -0.07 -10.76 -10.07
CA PRO A 61 0.85 -11.68 -10.72
C PRO A 61 1.92 -10.96 -11.57
N HIS A 62 1.61 -9.75 -12.01
CA HIS A 62 2.50 -8.89 -12.79
C HIS A 62 2.39 -7.45 -12.30
N PRO A 63 3.46 -6.64 -12.42
CA PRO A 63 3.39 -5.21 -12.13
C PRO A 63 2.36 -4.52 -13.01
N VAL A 64 1.72 -3.49 -12.49
CA VAL A 64 0.74 -2.68 -13.21
C VAL A 64 1.29 -1.26 -13.37
N GLU A 65 1.11 -0.68 -14.55
CA GLU A 65 1.60 0.67 -14.86
C GLU A 65 1.17 1.71 -13.82
N PRO A 66 2.07 2.61 -13.40
CA PRO A 66 1.72 3.73 -12.52
C PRO A 66 0.53 4.54 -13.05
N GLY A 67 -0.34 4.99 -12.16
CA GLY A 67 -1.56 5.71 -12.51
C GLY A 67 -2.76 4.83 -12.88
N SER A 68 -2.58 3.52 -13.02
CA SER A 68 -3.69 2.60 -13.28
C SER A 68 -4.62 2.49 -12.08
N VAL A 69 -5.92 2.33 -12.34
CA VAL A 69 -6.93 2.02 -11.32
C VAL A 69 -7.24 0.53 -11.37
N ILE A 70 -7.07 -0.15 -10.26
CA ILE A 70 -7.34 -1.59 -10.14
C ILE A 70 -8.44 -1.86 -9.11
N ARG A 71 -9.42 -2.67 -9.48
CA ARG A 71 -10.42 -3.17 -8.52
C ARG A 71 -9.79 -4.28 -7.69
N CYS A 72 -9.76 -4.09 -6.38
CA CYS A 72 -9.20 -5.05 -5.44
C CYS A 72 -10.07 -5.19 -4.19
N ARG A 73 -9.79 -6.18 -3.38
CA ARG A 73 -10.39 -6.40 -2.06
C ARG A 73 -9.31 -6.48 -0.99
N PRO A 74 -9.49 -5.85 0.17
CA PRO A 74 -8.52 -5.92 1.26
C PRO A 74 -8.54 -7.31 1.90
N VAL A 75 -7.36 -7.81 2.27
CA VAL A 75 -7.16 -9.10 2.95
C VAL A 75 -6.41 -8.95 4.27
N GLY A 76 -5.96 -7.76 4.60
CA GLY A 76 -5.30 -7.45 5.86
C GLY A 76 -4.84 -6.00 5.95
N LYS A 77 -4.35 -5.63 7.13
CA LYS A 77 -3.83 -4.30 7.45
C LYS A 77 -2.57 -4.44 8.29
N LEU A 78 -1.49 -3.80 7.87
CA LEU A 78 -0.28 -3.62 8.65
C LEU A 78 -0.39 -2.31 9.42
N ASN A 79 -0.38 -2.39 10.72
CA ASN A 79 -0.36 -1.22 11.59
C ASN A 79 1.05 -0.70 11.74
N MET A 80 1.24 0.57 11.46
CA MET A 80 2.52 1.24 11.64
C MET A 80 2.33 2.68 12.08
N GLU A 81 3.38 3.22 12.66
CA GLU A 81 3.51 4.60 13.08
C GLU A 81 4.86 5.12 12.62
N ASP A 82 4.91 6.35 12.19
CA ASP A 82 6.13 7.03 11.79
C ASP A 82 6.18 8.46 12.34
N ASP A 83 7.13 9.25 11.88
CA ASP A 83 7.29 10.66 12.28
C ASP A 83 6.10 11.56 11.90
N GLY A 84 5.23 11.13 10.99
CA GLY A 84 3.98 11.80 10.60
C GLY A 84 2.75 11.34 11.40
N GLY A 85 2.86 10.26 12.18
CA GLY A 85 1.77 9.69 12.98
C GLY A 85 1.40 8.26 12.61
N ILE A 86 0.14 7.89 12.87
CA ILE A 86 -0.40 6.56 12.53
C ILE A 86 -0.58 6.50 11.01
N ASP A 87 0.05 5.51 10.40
CA ASP A 87 0.11 5.34 8.95
C ASP A 87 -0.06 3.86 8.57
N ALA A 88 -1.28 3.34 8.73
CA ALA A 88 -1.58 1.96 8.41
C ALA A 88 -1.55 1.68 6.91
N LYS A 89 -1.06 0.48 6.54
CA LYS A 89 -1.01 0.02 5.15
C LYS A 89 -1.95 -1.16 4.94
N LEU A 90 -2.91 -1.00 4.04
CA LEU A 90 -3.73 -2.13 3.61
C LEU A 90 -2.89 -3.07 2.74
N ILE A 91 -3.20 -4.38 2.81
CA ILE A 91 -2.81 -5.34 1.80
C ILE A 91 -4.06 -5.88 1.12
N ALA A 92 -4.04 -5.91 -0.20
CA ALA A 92 -5.18 -6.27 -1.03
C ALA A 92 -4.77 -7.18 -2.18
N VAL A 93 -5.75 -7.90 -2.71
CA VAL A 93 -5.60 -8.72 -3.91
C VAL A 93 -6.61 -8.28 -4.96
N PRO A 94 -6.35 -8.52 -6.27
CA PRO A 94 -7.31 -8.22 -7.32
C PRO A 94 -8.67 -8.89 -7.08
N HIS A 95 -9.73 -8.19 -7.46
CA HIS A 95 -11.07 -8.77 -7.46
C HIS A 95 -11.13 -9.99 -8.40
N ASP A 96 -11.90 -11.01 -8.05
CA ASP A 96 -12.00 -12.27 -8.78
C ASP A 96 -12.42 -12.13 -10.26
N LYS A 97 -13.10 -11.01 -10.62
CA LYS A 97 -13.39 -10.67 -12.01
C LYS A 97 -12.16 -10.33 -12.85
N LEU A 98 -11.05 -9.93 -12.24
CA LEU A 98 -9.81 -9.60 -12.93
C LEU A 98 -8.91 -10.83 -13.12
N THR A 99 -8.91 -11.71 -12.12
CA THR A 99 -8.14 -12.95 -12.14
C THR A 99 -8.65 -13.92 -11.07
N PRO A 100 -8.74 -15.23 -11.36
CA PRO A 100 -9.10 -16.24 -10.36
C PRO A 100 -7.94 -16.63 -9.42
N ILE A 101 -6.72 -16.15 -9.66
CA ILE A 101 -5.50 -16.59 -8.94
C ILE A 101 -5.64 -16.40 -7.43
N TYR A 102 -6.29 -15.31 -7.00
CA TYR A 102 -6.41 -14.95 -5.58
C TYR A 102 -7.79 -15.26 -4.98
N LYS A 103 -8.65 -16.03 -5.67
CA LYS A 103 -10.03 -16.29 -5.20
C LYS A 103 -10.10 -16.92 -3.81
N ASP A 104 -9.10 -17.75 -3.48
CA ASP A 104 -9.02 -18.47 -2.20
C ASP A 104 -8.23 -17.70 -1.12
N VAL A 105 -7.63 -16.58 -1.46
CA VAL A 105 -6.98 -15.68 -0.51
C VAL A 105 -8.06 -14.85 0.19
N LYS A 106 -8.39 -15.17 1.44
CA LYS A 106 -9.38 -14.45 2.26
C LYS A 106 -8.73 -13.56 3.31
N GLU A 107 -7.58 -13.97 3.80
CA GLU A 107 -6.78 -13.30 4.81
C GLU A 107 -5.35 -13.08 4.28
N TYR A 108 -4.65 -12.08 4.83
CA TYR A 108 -3.24 -11.85 4.48
C TYR A 108 -2.37 -13.08 4.76
N THR A 109 -2.75 -13.90 5.73
CA THR A 109 -2.06 -15.16 6.08
C THR A 109 -2.19 -16.25 5.02
N ASP A 110 -3.11 -16.11 4.07
CA ASP A 110 -3.24 -17.02 2.90
C ASP A 110 -2.25 -16.65 1.78
N LEU A 111 -1.60 -15.48 1.87
CA LEU A 111 -0.52 -15.10 0.97
C LEU A 111 0.79 -15.83 1.34
N PRO A 112 1.74 -15.96 0.40
CA PRO A 112 3.03 -16.57 0.71
C PRO A 112 3.68 -15.93 1.94
N PRO A 113 4.10 -16.70 2.95
CA PRO A 113 4.69 -16.16 4.18
C PRO A 113 5.89 -15.25 3.94
N LEU A 114 6.73 -15.58 2.95
CA LEU A 114 7.88 -14.74 2.59
C LEU A 114 7.46 -13.36 2.08
N LEU A 115 6.36 -13.27 1.33
CA LEU A 115 5.84 -11.97 0.86
C LEU A 115 5.43 -11.09 2.05
N ILE A 116 4.74 -11.65 3.04
CA ILE A 116 4.34 -10.94 4.26
C ILE A 116 5.59 -10.44 5.02
N GLN A 117 6.60 -11.29 5.17
CA GLN A 117 7.88 -10.91 5.77
C GLN A 117 8.60 -9.80 4.97
N GLN A 118 8.55 -9.86 3.64
CA GLN A 118 9.11 -8.81 2.79
C GLN A 118 8.38 -7.47 2.95
N VAL A 119 7.06 -7.48 3.11
CA VAL A 119 6.27 -6.28 3.41
C VAL A 119 6.68 -5.68 4.75
N GLU A 120 6.77 -6.49 5.79
CA GLU A 120 7.23 -6.04 7.11
C GLU A 120 8.64 -5.46 7.04
N HIS A 121 9.58 -6.20 6.45
CA HIS A 121 10.97 -5.78 6.32
C HIS A 121 11.10 -4.47 5.53
N PHE A 122 10.37 -4.34 4.43
CA PHE A 122 10.39 -3.11 3.63
C PHE A 122 9.95 -1.90 4.48
N PHE A 123 8.78 -1.96 5.10
CA PHE A 123 8.28 -0.82 5.88
C PHE A 123 9.07 -0.57 7.17
N ALA A 124 9.68 -1.59 7.77
CA ALA A 124 10.55 -1.41 8.93
C ALA A 124 11.84 -0.63 8.58
N HIS A 125 12.31 -0.69 7.33
CA HIS A 125 13.64 -0.22 6.94
C HIS A 125 13.68 0.81 5.82
N TYR A 126 12.59 1.07 5.11
CA TYR A 126 12.63 1.92 3.92
C TYR A 126 13.01 3.39 4.19
N LYS A 127 12.90 3.85 5.43
CA LYS A 127 13.31 5.19 5.89
C LYS A 127 14.65 5.23 6.63
N ASP A 128 15.35 4.10 6.79
CA ASP A 128 16.57 4.02 7.62
C ASP A 128 17.68 4.99 7.19
N LEU A 129 17.77 5.30 5.90
CA LEU A 129 18.76 6.22 5.33
C LEU A 129 18.28 7.68 5.26
N GLU A 130 17.06 7.97 5.73
CA GLU A 130 16.51 9.31 5.76
C GLU A 130 16.74 9.94 7.14
N PRO A 131 17.55 11.03 7.24
CA PRO A 131 17.87 11.63 8.54
C PRO A 131 16.62 12.10 9.29
N GLY A 132 16.51 11.71 10.58
CA GLY A 132 15.41 12.11 11.45
C GLY A 132 14.09 11.36 11.21
N LYS A 133 14.06 10.43 10.27
CA LYS A 133 12.88 9.58 10.01
C LYS A 133 12.96 8.28 10.80
N TRP A 134 11.80 7.77 11.18
CA TRP A 134 11.67 6.49 11.87
C TRP A 134 10.35 5.82 11.51
N VAL A 135 10.28 4.51 11.68
CA VAL A 135 9.08 3.71 11.52
C VAL A 135 9.00 2.68 12.65
N LYS A 136 7.80 2.46 13.16
CA LYS A 136 7.50 1.42 14.12
C LYS A 136 6.32 0.59 13.61
N LEU A 137 6.54 -0.70 13.40
CA LEU A 137 5.47 -1.64 13.09
C LEU A 137 4.84 -2.14 14.39
N THR A 138 3.51 -2.23 14.43
CA THR A 138 2.77 -2.67 15.61
C THR A 138 1.96 -3.95 15.36
N GLY A 139 2.03 -4.52 14.18
CA GLY A 139 1.49 -5.82 13.85
C GLY A 139 0.42 -5.80 12.76
N TRP A 140 -0.10 -6.98 12.47
CA TRP A 140 -1.12 -7.22 11.45
C TRP A 140 -2.50 -7.37 12.03
N GLU A 141 -3.50 -6.97 11.26
CA GLU A 141 -4.90 -7.26 11.49
C GLU A 141 -5.52 -7.88 10.23
N GLY A 142 -6.57 -8.68 10.43
CA GLY A 142 -7.19 -9.46 9.36
C GLY A 142 -8.09 -8.65 8.41
N ALA A 143 -8.69 -9.35 7.46
CA ALA A 143 -9.49 -8.78 6.38
C ALA A 143 -10.69 -7.98 6.88
N GLU A 144 -11.38 -8.41 7.95
CA GLU A 144 -12.56 -7.71 8.46
C GLU A 144 -12.20 -6.33 9.05
N VAL A 145 -11.07 -6.25 9.77
CA VAL A 145 -10.56 -4.98 10.29
C VAL A 145 -10.10 -4.08 9.14
N ALA A 146 -9.43 -4.63 8.14
CA ALA A 146 -9.03 -3.89 6.94
C ALA A 146 -10.22 -3.31 6.18
N LYS A 147 -11.32 -4.07 6.04
CA LYS A 147 -12.57 -3.58 5.42
C LYS A 147 -13.21 -2.45 6.25
N ALA A 148 -13.25 -2.62 7.57
CA ALA A 148 -13.77 -1.59 8.48
C ALA A 148 -12.96 -0.29 8.38
N GLU A 149 -11.62 -0.38 8.25
CA GLU A 149 -10.76 0.78 8.03
C GLU A 149 -11.09 1.52 6.73
N VAL A 150 -11.33 0.80 5.63
CA VAL A 150 -11.77 1.40 4.36
C VAL A 150 -13.08 2.16 4.53
N LEU A 151 -14.07 1.57 5.21
CA LEU A 151 -15.36 2.21 5.44
C LEU A 151 -15.22 3.46 6.32
N LYS A 152 -14.42 3.39 7.39
CA LYS A 152 -14.11 4.54 8.25
C LYS A 152 -13.45 5.67 7.45
N ALA A 153 -12.47 5.35 6.62
CA ALA A 153 -11.77 6.32 5.80
C ALA A 153 -12.64 6.96 4.71
N ILE A 154 -13.62 6.23 4.15
CA ILE A 154 -14.63 6.77 3.24
C ILE A 154 -15.53 7.77 3.96
N GLU A 155 -15.99 7.46 5.18
CA GLU A 155 -16.83 8.38 5.96
C GLU A 155 -16.07 9.65 6.35
N ALA A 156 -14.81 9.53 6.70
CA ALA A 156 -13.95 10.66 7.05
C ALA A 156 -13.66 11.61 5.87
N ALA A 157 -13.80 11.13 4.63
CA ALA A 157 -13.58 11.91 3.40
C ALA A 157 -14.84 12.65 2.90
N LYS A 158 -16.00 12.50 3.56
CA LYS A 158 -17.26 13.19 3.23
C LYS A 158 -17.31 14.58 3.85
#